data_e0771ed61ba576158495c5285034c0f2
#
_entry.id   e0771ed61ba576158495c5285034c0f2
#
_cell.length_a   1.000
_cell.length_b   1.000
_cell.length_c   1.000
_cell.angle_alpha   90.00
_cell.angle_beta   90.00
_cell.angle_gamma   90.00
#
_symmetry.space_group_name_H-M   'P 1'
#
loop_
_entity.id
_entity.type
_entity.pdbx_description
1 polymer ?
#
loop_
_entity_poly.entity_id
_entity_poly.type
_entity_poly.pdbx_seq_one_letter_code
_entity_poly.pdbx_strand_id
1 'polypeptide(L)'
;MDIRSAGDVKIPVIIPRVDAQTAKEVEAKLNDLVSGGNRRIVCDFSQNDYISSAGLRVFLQMLKLMQKSGGKIVLCSLKPQVKEVFDMAGFSQLFRIFDTEEEAIKEL
;
A
#
# COMPACT_ATOMS: atom_id res chain seq x y z
N MET A 1 -9.61 -3.31 -8.62
CA MET A 1 -8.59 -3.71 -7.64
C MET A 1 -9.25 -4.60 -6.60
N ASP A 2 -8.71 -5.80 -6.44
CA ASP A 2 -9.25 -6.76 -5.47
C ASP A 2 -8.86 -6.37 -4.06
N ILE A 3 -9.76 -6.65 -3.11
CA ILE A 3 -9.50 -6.40 -1.70
C ILE A 3 -9.81 -7.68 -0.95
N ARG A 4 -8.78 -8.29 -0.34
CA ARG A 4 -8.94 -9.47 0.49
C ARG A 4 -9.03 -9.04 1.96
N SER A 5 -9.43 -9.95 2.81
CA SER A 5 -9.52 -9.70 4.25
C SER A 5 -8.94 -10.87 5.03
N ALA A 6 -8.27 -10.56 6.13
CA ALA A 6 -7.79 -11.54 7.10
C ALA A 6 -8.17 -10.99 8.48
N GLY A 7 -9.32 -11.45 9.00
CA GLY A 7 -9.88 -10.86 10.21
C GLY A 7 -10.25 -9.41 9.94
N ASP A 8 -9.76 -8.50 10.78
CA ASP A 8 -9.99 -7.06 10.62
C ASP A 8 -8.94 -6.38 9.73
N VAL A 9 -8.00 -7.16 9.17
CA VAL A 9 -6.97 -6.64 8.27
C VAL A 9 -7.52 -6.64 6.85
N LYS A 10 -7.44 -5.50 6.17
CA LYS A 10 -7.80 -5.38 4.76
C LYS A 10 -6.56 -5.44 3.91
N ILE A 11 -6.63 -6.19 2.82
CA ILE A 11 -5.47 -6.48 1.96
C ILE A 11 -5.80 -6.11 0.52
N PRO A 12 -5.67 -4.82 0.17
CA PRO A 12 -5.83 -4.41 -1.22
C PRO A 12 -4.70 -4.96 -2.08
N VAL A 13 -5.06 -5.62 -3.18
CA VAL A 13 -4.10 -6.16 -4.14
C VAL A 13 -3.81 -5.08 -5.17
N ILE A 14 -2.58 -4.58 -5.17
CA ILE A 14 -2.21 -3.45 -6.01
C ILE A 14 -2.10 -3.89 -7.47
N ILE A 15 -2.72 -3.13 -8.35
CA ILE A 15 -2.79 -3.43 -9.79
C ILE A 15 -1.39 -3.45 -10.41
N PRO A 16 -1.21 -4.15 -11.57
CA PRO A 16 0.12 -4.33 -12.17
C PRO A 16 0.85 -3.04 -12.48
N ARG A 17 0.14 -2.00 -12.93
CA ARG A 17 0.78 -0.75 -13.28
C ARG A 17 0.09 0.43 -12.61
N VAL A 18 0.82 1.13 -11.73
CA VAL A 18 0.33 2.35 -11.08
C VAL A 18 1.10 3.53 -11.67
N ASP A 19 0.44 4.26 -12.55
CA ASP A 19 1.00 5.45 -13.22
C ASP A 19 0.06 6.65 -13.01
N ALA A 20 0.33 7.75 -13.71
CA ALA A 20 -0.48 8.96 -13.55
C ALA A 20 -1.95 8.75 -13.88
N GLN A 21 -2.26 7.81 -14.77
CA GLN A 21 -3.64 7.54 -15.18
C GLN A 21 -4.37 6.65 -14.19
N THR A 22 -3.70 5.62 -13.69
CA THR A 22 -4.30 4.63 -12.79
C THR A 22 -4.22 5.03 -11.32
N ALA A 23 -3.34 5.97 -10.97
CA ALA A 23 -3.17 6.41 -9.58
C ALA A 23 -4.48 6.89 -8.95
N LYS A 24 -5.34 7.53 -9.71
CA LYS A 24 -6.63 8.03 -9.22
C LYS A 24 -7.56 6.90 -8.79
N GLU A 25 -7.58 5.80 -9.54
CA GLU A 25 -8.37 4.62 -9.18
C GLU A 25 -7.85 3.99 -7.89
N VAL A 26 -6.54 3.87 -7.80
CA VAL A 26 -5.90 3.30 -6.60
C VAL A 26 -6.20 4.18 -5.39
N GLU A 27 -6.07 5.49 -5.55
CA GLU A 27 -6.38 6.45 -4.50
C GLU A 27 -7.81 6.33 -4.02
N ALA A 28 -8.77 6.27 -4.95
CA ALA A 28 -10.19 6.15 -4.61
C ALA A 28 -10.47 4.88 -3.80
N LYS A 29 -9.91 3.75 -4.21
CA LYS A 29 -10.12 2.48 -3.53
C LYS A 29 -9.50 2.46 -2.13
N LEU A 30 -8.27 2.96 -2.01
CA LEU A 30 -7.60 3.03 -0.71
C LEU A 30 -8.30 4.02 0.21
N ASN A 31 -8.72 5.15 -0.34
CA ASN A 31 -9.43 6.16 0.43
C ASN A 31 -10.77 5.63 0.98
N ASP A 32 -11.48 4.82 0.18
CA ASP A 32 -12.71 4.16 0.63
C ASP A 32 -12.43 3.25 1.83
N LEU A 33 -11.32 2.50 1.81
CA LEU A 33 -10.94 1.65 2.94
C LEU A 33 -10.66 2.47 4.20
N VAL A 34 -9.90 3.54 4.07
CA VAL A 34 -9.54 4.41 5.20
C VAL A 34 -10.78 5.10 5.73
N SER A 35 -11.62 5.65 4.85
CA SER A 35 -12.86 6.32 5.23
C SER A 35 -13.88 5.38 5.84
N GLY A 36 -13.83 4.11 5.45
CA GLY A 36 -14.70 3.06 5.98
C GLY A 36 -14.36 2.61 7.39
N GLY A 37 -13.35 3.22 8.00
CA GLY A 37 -12.98 2.90 9.39
C GLY A 37 -11.97 1.77 9.54
N ASN A 38 -11.40 1.28 8.45
CA ASN A 38 -10.38 0.24 8.53
C ASN A 38 -9.08 0.83 9.07
N ARG A 39 -8.52 0.20 10.10
CA ARG A 39 -7.33 0.70 10.80
C ARG A 39 -6.12 -0.19 10.64
N ARG A 40 -6.25 -1.30 9.93
CA ARG A 40 -5.16 -2.26 9.69
C ARG A 40 -5.20 -2.64 8.21
N ILE A 41 -4.25 -2.12 7.44
CA ILE A 41 -4.20 -2.31 5.99
C ILE A 41 -2.83 -2.84 5.59
N VAL A 42 -2.83 -3.93 4.83
CA VAL A 42 -1.63 -4.50 4.20
C VAL A 42 -1.80 -4.37 2.68
N CYS A 43 -0.98 -3.55 2.05
CA CYS A 43 -1.00 -3.43 0.59
C CYS A 43 -0.15 -4.53 -0.02
N ASP A 44 -0.79 -5.41 -0.79
CA ASP A 44 -0.12 -6.53 -1.45
C ASP A 44 0.37 -6.10 -2.83
N PHE A 45 1.69 -6.02 -3.00
CA PHE A 45 2.34 -5.61 -4.24
C PHE A 45 2.79 -6.78 -5.11
N SER A 46 2.38 -8.01 -4.78
CA SER A 46 2.83 -9.19 -5.53
C SER A 46 2.48 -9.16 -7.01
N GLN A 47 1.41 -8.45 -7.38
CA GLN A 47 0.96 -8.30 -8.76
C GLN A 47 1.46 -7.01 -9.41
N ASN A 48 2.11 -6.14 -8.65
CA ASN A 48 2.54 -4.84 -9.15
C ASN A 48 3.92 -4.92 -9.79
N ASP A 49 4.05 -4.41 -11.02
CA ASP A 49 5.29 -4.40 -11.79
C ASP A 49 5.90 -3.01 -11.92
N TYR A 50 5.10 -1.96 -11.72
CA TYR A 50 5.54 -0.60 -11.95
C TYR A 50 4.75 0.39 -11.10
N ILE A 51 5.46 1.37 -10.54
CA ILE A 51 4.85 2.47 -9.82
C ILE A 51 5.56 3.78 -10.20
N SER A 52 4.77 4.80 -10.52
CA SER A 52 5.26 6.14 -10.85
C SER A 52 5.31 7.04 -9.63
N SER A 53 5.85 8.26 -9.82
CA SER A 53 5.83 9.28 -8.76
C SER A 53 4.41 9.60 -8.29
N ALA A 54 3.45 9.62 -9.22
CA ALA A 54 2.05 9.85 -8.88
C ALA A 54 1.52 8.73 -7.99
N GLY A 55 1.90 7.48 -8.28
CA GLY A 55 1.54 6.33 -7.47
C GLY A 55 2.16 6.39 -6.08
N LEU A 56 3.43 6.73 -5.99
CA LEU A 56 4.12 6.90 -4.70
C LEU A 56 3.41 7.92 -3.82
N ARG A 57 2.95 9.03 -4.41
CA ARG A 57 2.24 10.07 -3.67
C ARG A 57 0.93 9.56 -3.07
N VAL A 58 0.21 8.70 -3.79
CA VAL A 58 -1.03 8.10 -3.28
C VAL A 58 -0.75 7.33 -1.98
N PHE A 59 0.28 6.48 -2.00
CA PHE A 59 0.62 5.68 -0.82
C PHE A 59 1.10 6.56 0.34
N LEU A 60 1.84 7.63 0.05
CA LEU A 60 2.25 8.57 1.08
C LEU A 60 1.05 9.27 1.73
N GLN A 61 0.07 9.68 0.92
CA GLN A 61 -1.17 10.26 1.43
C GLN A 61 -1.92 9.29 2.34
N MET A 62 -2.00 8.02 1.92
CA MET A 62 -2.70 7.00 2.72
C MET A 62 -1.98 6.75 4.04
N LEU A 63 -0.64 6.73 4.02
CA LEU A 63 0.15 6.60 5.25
C LEU A 63 -0.18 7.72 6.22
N LYS A 64 -0.20 8.96 5.75
CA LYS A 64 -0.50 10.12 6.59
C LYS A 64 -1.92 10.07 7.15
N LEU A 65 -2.90 9.69 6.33
CA LEU A 65 -4.29 9.56 6.78
C LEU A 65 -4.43 8.48 7.85
N MET A 66 -3.77 7.34 7.66
CA MET A 66 -3.80 6.26 8.64
C MET A 66 -3.14 6.66 9.96
N GLN A 67 -2.02 7.36 9.90
CA GLN A 67 -1.34 7.87 11.10
C GLN A 67 -2.25 8.81 11.88
N LYS A 68 -2.96 9.68 11.18
CA LYS A 68 -3.91 10.62 11.81
C LYS A 68 -5.06 9.91 12.52
N SER A 69 -5.52 8.81 11.95
CA SER A 69 -6.67 8.07 12.50
C SER A 69 -6.26 6.98 13.49
N GLY A 70 -4.98 6.88 13.81
CA GLY A 70 -4.47 5.87 14.74
C GLY A 70 -4.35 4.47 14.13
N GLY A 71 -4.40 4.38 12.79
CA GLY A 71 -4.27 3.11 12.09
C GLY A 71 -2.86 2.82 11.62
N LYS A 72 -2.70 1.69 10.96
CA LYS A 72 -1.44 1.24 10.38
C LYS A 72 -1.65 0.76 8.95
N ILE A 73 -0.78 1.19 8.05
CA ILE A 73 -0.71 0.72 6.68
C ILE A 73 0.72 0.28 6.41
N VAL A 74 0.87 -0.96 5.97
CA VAL A 74 2.17 -1.53 5.64
C VAL A 74 2.12 -2.14 4.25
N LEU A 75 3.29 -2.41 3.68
CA LEU A 75 3.42 -2.95 2.34
C LEU A 75 4.07 -4.32 2.41
N CYS A 76 3.73 -5.19 1.46
CA CYS A 76 4.37 -6.50 1.37
C CYS A 76 4.56 -6.95 -0.07
N SER A 77 5.48 -7.87 -0.26
CA SER A 77 5.70 -8.59 -1.51
C SER A 77 6.06 -7.70 -2.70
N LEU A 78 6.83 -6.63 -2.46
CA LEU A 78 7.31 -5.77 -3.52
C LEU A 78 8.31 -6.53 -4.39
N LYS A 79 8.10 -6.49 -5.71
CA LYS A 79 9.10 -7.00 -6.65
C LYS A 79 10.36 -6.14 -6.57
N PRO A 80 11.54 -6.68 -6.88
CA PRO A 80 12.80 -5.93 -6.73
C PRO A 80 12.81 -4.58 -7.44
N GLN A 81 12.27 -4.50 -8.67
CA GLN A 81 12.24 -3.26 -9.42
C GLN A 81 11.31 -2.21 -8.80
N VAL A 82 10.25 -2.65 -8.12
CA VAL A 82 9.33 -1.74 -7.43
C VAL A 82 9.95 -1.28 -6.12
N LYS A 83 10.56 -2.20 -5.38
CA LYS A 83 11.23 -1.86 -4.13
C LYS A 83 12.35 -0.84 -4.37
N GLU A 84 13.07 -0.97 -5.48
CA GLU A 84 14.11 -0.02 -5.86
C GLU A 84 13.55 1.40 -6.02
N VAL A 85 12.36 1.55 -6.59
CA VAL A 85 11.71 2.85 -6.75
C VAL A 85 11.41 3.46 -5.37
N PHE A 86 10.90 2.67 -4.44
CA PHE A 86 10.67 3.12 -3.07
C PHE A 86 11.97 3.51 -2.38
N ASP A 87 13.03 2.71 -2.55
CA ASP A 87 14.35 2.97 -1.96
C ASP A 87 14.92 4.29 -2.49
N MET A 88 14.90 4.49 -3.80
CA MET A 88 15.46 5.68 -4.44
C MET A 88 14.69 6.96 -4.08
N ALA A 89 13.40 6.85 -3.85
CA ALA A 89 12.57 7.98 -3.44
C ALA A 89 12.66 8.27 -1.93
N GLY A 90 13.37 7.43 -1.18
CA GLY A 90 13.47 7.57 0.27
C GLY A 90 12.24 7.06 1.02
N PHE A 91 11.32 6.42 0.32
CA PHE A 91 10.05 5.97 0.91
C PHE A 91 10.19 4.70 1.74
N SER A 92 11.25 3.91 1.51
CA SER A 92 11.51 2.71 2.30
C SER A 92 11.76 3.02 3.77
N GLN A 93 12.13 4.25 4.10
CA GLN A 93 12.30 4.69 5.49
C GLN A 93 10.98 5.11 6.12
N LEU A 94 9.96 5.42 5.31
CA LEU A 94 8.66 5.88 5.79
C LEU A 94 7.68 4.73 5.97
N PHE A 95 7.77 3.72 5.11
CA PHE A 95 6.88 2.56 5.14
C PHE A 95 7.56 1.36 5.75
N ARG A 96 6.79 0.55 6.48
CA ARG A 96 7.24 -0.78 6.85
C ARG A 96 6.94 -1.70 5.67
N ILE A 97 7.98 -2.34 5.16
CA ILE A 97 7.90 -3.20 3.99
C ILE A 97 8.33 -4.60 4.39
N PHE A 98 7.47 -5.58 4.13
CA PHE A 98 7.71 -6.98 4.48
C PHE A 98 7.84 -7.82 3.23
N ASP A 99 8.60 -8.91 3.31
CA ASP A 99 8.79 -9.81 2.18
C ASP A 99 7.53 -10.61 1.89
N THR A 100 6.75 -10.93 2.91
CA THR A 100 5.53 -11.73 2.77
C THR A 100 4.35 -11.09 3.45
N GLU A 101 3.16 -11.48 3.00
CA GLU A 101 1.91 -11.04 3.60
C GLU A 101 1.78 -11.53 5.05
N GLU A 102 2.20 -12.76 5.31
CA GLU A 102 2.12 -13.35 6.66
C GLU A 102 2.94 -12.53 7.66
N GLU A 103 4.16 -12.14 7.27
CA GLU A 103 5.00 -11.29 8.12
C GLU A 103 4.34 -9.95 8.38
N ALA A 104 3.76 -9.34 7.32
CA ALA A 104 3.09 -8.04 7.44
C ALA A 104 1.90 -8.10 8.40
N ILE A 105 1.09 -9.14 8.31
CA ILE A 105 -0.08 -9.30 9.18
C ILE A 105 0.34 -9.48 10.64
N LYS A 106 1.40 -10.22 10.89
CA LYS A 106 1.90 -10.44 12.26
C LYS A 106 2.35 -9.16 12.94
N GLU A 107 2.85 -8.20 12.17
CA GLU A 107 3.42 -6.97 12.69
C GLU A 107 2.39 -5.84 12.87
N LEU A 108 1.15 -6.08 12.51
CA LEU A 108 0.10 -5.06 12.68
C LEU A 108 -0.50 -5.04 14.09
#